data_355e7ea2d2cc2fc38fa3c4935f21e5ab
#
_entry.id   355e7ea2d2cc2fc38fa3c4935f21e5ab
#
_cell.length_a   1.000
_cell.length_b   1.000
_cell.length_c   1.000
_cell.angle_alpha   90.00
_cell.angle_beta   90.00
_cell.angle_gamma   90.00
#
_symmetry.space_group_name_H-M   'P 1'
#
loop_
_entity.id
_entity.type
_entity.pdbx_description
1 polymer ?
#
loop_
_entity_poly.entity_id
_entity_poly.type
_entity_poly.pdbx_seq_one_letter_code
_entity_poly.pdbx_strand_id
1 'polypeptide(L)'
;MKITLSNINLRSAVAVFSAAVLTITTGCASIPAAAPVKKERFTAQFLDVFDTISMEIGYEANEETFKERYNASHELLLKEHQLFDIYNDYDGINNLKTVNDNAGIQPVKVDEKLIELVKWGKDIYQLTDGKVNIAYGAVLRLWHDKREIGMADPEKGELPDEEALKEAAEHTDINDIIIDEAAGTIYLQDPEMSLDVGGIAKGYATEDAARLLESAGSDSFMLNLGGNLRAIGLKDNKEKWICPVENPTYRDSQTGDQYSAMTYLDGMSLVTSGDYERYYVVDGKRYHHIIDPETLYPAAYHRSVTILTHDSALADALSTALFSMSIEDGKKLIQAVSDGSSILGKSDRVGRVEVMWISADGTKTFTDGFEDFTRK
;
A
#
# COMPACT_ATOMS: atom_id res chain seq x y z
N MET A 1 -49.18 -35.42 -27.33
CA MET A 1 -49.92 -35.29 -28.59
C MET A 1 -48.87 -34.91 -29.65
N LYS A 2 -48.58 -35.89 -30.53
CA LYS A 2 -47.67 -35.72 -31.69
C LYS A 2 -48.47 -35.06 -32.80
N ILE A 3 -47.91 -34.11 -33.53
CA ILE A 3 -48.26 -33.83 -34.91
C ILE A 3 -47.01 -33.38 -35.67
N THR A 4 -46.90 -33.96 -36.80
CA THR A 4 -45.88 -34.26 -37.77
C THR A 4 -45.59 -33.12 -38.75
N LEU A 5 -44.35 -33.12 -39.28
CA LEU A 5 -43.87 -32.41 -40.46
C LEU A 5 -44.74 -32.64 -41.73
N SER A 6 -44.77 -31.60 -42.59
CA SER A 6 -44.93 -31.85 -44.04
C SER A 6 -44.23 -30.78 -44.86
N ASN A 7 -43.32 -31.22 -45.73
CA ASN A 7 -42.61 -30.53 -46.79
C ASN A 7 -43.56 -29.97 -47.86
N ILE A 8 -43.22 -28.82 -48.45
CA ILE A 8 -43.59 -28.51 -49.84
C ILE A 8 -42.43 -27.77 -50.54
N ASN A 9 -42.24 -28.18 -51.77
CA ASN A 9 -41.18 -27.99 -52.73
C ASN A 9 -41.08 -26.60 -53.38
N LEU A 10 -39.84 -26.35 -53.82
CA LEU A 10 -39.29 -25.49 -54.85
C LEU A 10 -40.14 -25.34 -56.11
N ARG A 11 -40.25 -24.16 -56.70
CA ARG A 11 -39.96 -23.78 -58.13
C ARG A 11 -40.08 -22.29 -58.40
N SER A 12 -38.95 -21.77 -58.86
CA SER A 12 -38.70 -20.75 -59.88
C SER A 12 -39.74 -19.67 -60.24
N ALA A 13 -39.39 -18.40 -60.03
CA ALA A 13 -39.76 -17.31 -60.92
C ALA A 13 -38.62 -16.24 -60.90
N VAL A 14 -37.95 -16.13 -62.04
CA VAL A 14 -37.00 -15.05 -62.36
C VAL A 14 -37.80 -13.79 -62.67
N ALA A 15 -37.60 -12.73 -61.88
CA ALA A 15 -38.06 -11.38 -62.24
C ALA A 15 -36.88 -10.44 -62.23
N VAL A 16 -36.54 -9.92 -63.39
CA VAL A 16 -35.57 -8.88 -63.63
C VAL A 16 -36.11 -7.59 -63.01
N PHE A 17 -35.43 -7.03 -62.01
CA PHE A 17 -35.66 -5.66 -61.54
C PHE A 17 -34.42 -4.84 -61.69
N SER A 18 -34.57 -3.78 -62.46
CA SER A 18 -33.54 -2.74 -62.77
C SER A 18 -33.04 -2.10 -61.50
N ALA A 19 -31.74 -2.10 -61.33
CA ALA A 19 -31.05 -1.43 -60.21
C ALA A 19 -31.14 0.10 -60.41
N ALA A 20 -31.92 0.78 -59.55
CA ALA A 20 -31.76 2.18 -59.28
C ALA A 20 -30.73 2.30 -58.14
N VAL A 21 -29.50 2.71 -58.47
CA VAL A 21 -28.46 3.03 -57.48
C VAL A 21 -28.86 4.32 -56.79
N LEU A 22 -29.48 4.18 -55.61
CA LEU A 22 -29.65 5.30 -54.66
C LEU A 22 -28.33 5.46 -53.89
N THR A 23 -27.48 6.38 -54.28
CA THR A 23 -26.32 6.81 -53.49
C THR A 23 -26.82 7.53 -52.27
N ILE A 24 -26.98 6.78 -51.17
CA ILE A 24 -27.14 7.35 -49.84
C ILE A 24 -25.77 7.86 -49.44
N THR A 25 -25.51 9.13 -49.55
CA THR A 25 -24.39 9.79 -48.91
C THR A 25 -24.72 9.81 -47.40
N THR A 26 -24.24 8.80 -46.68
CA THR A 26 -24.17 8.86 -45.22
C THR A 26 -23.19 9.98 -44.86
N GLY A 27 -23.72 11.17 -44.64
CA GLY A 27 -23.00 12.23 -43.97
C GLY A 27 -22.70 11.69 -42.57
N CYS A 28 -21.43 11.34 -42.29
CA CYS A 28 -20.97 11.20 -40.92
C CYS A 28 -21.14 12.57 -40.27
N ALA A 29 -22.28 12.78 -39.62
CA ALA A 29 -22.39 13.85 -38.66
C ALA A 29 -21.46 13.44 -37.53
N SER A 30 -20.27 14.04 -37.46
CA SER A 30 -19.42 14.00 -36.30
C SER A 30 -20.26 14.51 -35.13
N ILE A 31 -20.63 13.60 -34.22
CA ILE A 31 -21.19 13.97 -32.93
C ILE A 31 -20.15 14.90 -32.30
N PRO A 32 -20.48 16.18 -32.02
CA PRO A 32 -19.50 17.06 -31.38
C PRO A 32 -19.11 16.39 -30.07
N ALA A 33 -17.79 16.18 -29.87
CA ALA A 33 -17.28 15.71 -28.61
C ALA A 33 -17.84 16.67 -27.51
N ALA A 34 -18.49 16.11 -26.51
CA ALA A 34 -18.99 16.92 -25.40
C ALA A 34 -17.82 17.76 -24.86
N ALA A 35 -18.07 19.04 -24.62
CA ALA A 35 -17.05 19.89 -24.03
C ALA A 35 -16.58 19.25 -22.71
N PRO A 36 -15.26 19.24 -22.42
CA PRO A 36 -14.76 18.66 -21.19
C PRO A 36 -15.49 19.29 -19.99
N VAL A 37 -16.07 18.46 -19.15
CA VAL A 37 -16.73 18.91 -17.91
C VAL A 37 -15.65 19.56 -17.04
N LYS A 38 -15.85 20.82 -16.65
CA LYS A 38 -14.95 21.50 -15.72
C LYS A 38 -15.04 20.80 -14.37
N LYS A 39 -13.92 20.32 -13.87
CA LYS A 39 -13.83 19.71 -12.55
C LYS A 39 -13.48 20.75 -11.49
N GLU A 40 -13.91 20.50 -10.26
CA GLU A 40 -13.61 21.33 -9.09
C GLU A 40 -12.85 20.48 -8.06
N ARG A 41 -11.99 21.15 -7.27
CA ARG A 41 -11.18 20.49 -6.23
C ARG A 41 -11.99 20.35 -4.96
N PHE A 42 -12.11 19.10 -4.48
CA PHE A 42 -12.68 18.73 -3.18
C PHE A 42 -11.64 18.10 -2.29
N THR A 43 -11.86 18.13 -0.97
CA THR A 43 -10.95 17.54 0.01
C THR A 43 -11.74 16.98 1.18
N ALA A 44 -11.38 15.77 1.63
CA ALA A 44 -11.88 15.18 2.86
C ALA A 44 -10.70 14.78 3.75
N GLN A 45 -10.90 14.84 5.08
CA GLN A 45 -9.93 14.37 6.09
C GLN A 45 -10.66 13.48 7.09
N PHE A 46 -9.97 12.43 7.56
CA PHE A 46 -10.49 11.47 8.51
C PHE A 46 -9.36 10.92 9.39
N LEU A 47 -9.72 10.37 10.57
CA LEU A 47 -8.78 9.96 11.62
C LEU A 47 -9.12 8.57 12.20
N ASP A 48 -10.11 7.91 11.64
CA ASP A 48 -10.75 6.70 12.17
C ASP A 48 -10.22 5.41 11.54
N VAL A 49 -9.15 5.48 10.75
CA VAL A 49 -8.50 4.31 10.15
C VAL A 49 -6.99 4.36 10.32
N PHE A 50 -6.38 3.21 10.60
CA PHE A 50 -4.92 2.97 10.68
C PHE A 50 -4.17 3.90 11.65
N ASP A 51 -4.86 4.45 12.68
CA ASP A 51 -4.30 5.33 13.72
C ASP A 51 -3.48 6.49 13.16
N THR A 52 -3.98 7.09 12.07
CA THR A 52 -3.25 8.15 11.37
C THR A 52 -4.17 9.22 10.80
N ILE A 53 -3.59 10.40 10.53
CA ILE A 53 -4.27 11.46 9.79
C ILE A 53 -4.30 11.04 8.32
N SER A 54 -5.51 10.92 7.78
CA SER A 54 -5.74 10.55 6.39
C SER A 54 -6.44 11.68 5.64
N MET A 55 -6.16 11.80 4.34
CA MET A 55 -6.72 12.85 3.49
C MET A 55 -6.92 12.33 2.07
N GLU A 56 -8.05 12.72 1.49
CA GLU A 56 -8.34 12.54 0.07
C GLU A 56 -8.57 13.88 -0.62
N ILE A 57 -7.98 14.06 -1.78
CA ILE A 57 -8.17 15.23 -2.65
C ILE A 57 -8.61 14.73 -4.02
N GLY A 58 -9.81 15.12 -4.47
CA GLY A 58 -10.32 14.75 -5.79
C GLY A 58 -10.67 15.99 -6.61
N TYR A 59 -10.50 15.88 -7.93
CA TYR A 59 -11.05 16.82 -8.91
C TYR A 59 -12.22 16.12 -9.60
N GLU A 60 -13.45 16.58 -9.27
CA GLU A 60 -14.69 15.98 -9.74
C GLU A 60 -15.64 16.99 -10.35
N ALA A 61 -16.63 16.51 -11.10
CA ALA A 61 -17.62 17.38 -11.76
C ALA A 61 -18.47 18.18 -10.76
N ASN A 62 -18.68 17.64 -9.56
CA ASN A 62 -19.46 18.25 -8.48
C ASN A 62 -19.17 17.55 -7.13
N GLU A 63 -19.64 18.14 -6.06
CA GLU A 63 -19.47 17.66 -4.68
C GLU A 63 -20.15 16.30 -4.43
N GLU A 64 -21.28 16.03 -5.07
CA GLU A 64 -22.01 14.76 -4.91
C GLU A 64 -21.17 13.59 -5.41
N THR A 65 -20.60 13.69 -6.63
CA THR A 65 -19.71 12.68 -7.20
C THR A 65 -18.48 12.47 -6.31
N PHE A 66 -17.88 13.55 -5.78
CA PHE A 66 -16.76 13.43 -4.85
C PHE A 66 -17.17 12.68 -3.57
N LYS A 67 -18.31 13.01 -2.98
CA LYS A 67 -18.82 12.34 -1.77
C LYS A 67 -19.11 10.85 -1.99
N GLU A 68 -19.70 10.49 -3.12
CA GLU A 68 -19.93 9.08 -3.46
C GLU A 68 -18.61 8.28 -3.50
N ARG A 69 -17.58 8.82 -4.15
CA ARG A 69 -16.26 8.19 -4.26
C ARG A 69 -15.54 8.14 -2.92
N TYR A 70 -15.54 9.25 -2.20
CA TYR A 70 -14.99 9.31 -0.85
C TYR A 70 -15.65 8.28 0.08
N ASN A 71 -16.98 8.20 0.09
CA ASN A 71 -17.68 7.24 0.95
C ASN A 71 -17.30 5.80 0.59
N ALA A 72 -17.24 5.46 -0.70
CA ALA A 72 -16.85 4.11 -1.13
C ALA A 72 -15.40 3.78 -0.74
N SER A 73 -14.47 4.72 -0.91
CA SER A 73 -13.07 4.58 -0.49
C SER A 73 -12.96 4.43 1.03
N HIS A 74 -13.64 5.31 1.79
CA HIS A 74 -13.61 5.29 3.25
C HIS A 74 -14.22 4.01 3.84
N GLU A 75 -15.33 3.51 3.29
CA GLU A 75 -15.93 2.23 3.69
C GLU A 75 -14.97 1.06 3.48
N LEU A 76 -14.26 1.02 2.34
CA LEU A 76 -13.22 0.02 2.09
C LEU A 76 -12.10 0.13 3.12
N LEU A 77 -11.55 1.32 3.33
CA LEU A 77 -10.46 1.58 4.28
C LEU A 77 -10.85 1.24 5.72
N LEU A 78 -12.10 1.52 6.13
CA LEU A 78 -12.62 1.16 7.43
C LEU A 78 -12.75 -0.36 7.60
N LYS A 79 -13.25 -1.06 6.58
CA LYS A 79 -13.30 -2.53 6.58
C LYS A 79 -11.90 -3.13 6.71
N GLU A 80 -10.93 -2.66 5.94
CA GLU A 80 -9.55 -3.15 5.97
C GLU A 80 -8.85 -2.81 7.29
N HIS A 81 -9.07 -1.62 7.84
CA HIS A 81 -8.60 -1.27 9.18
C HIS A 81 -9.06 -2.29 10.22
N GLN A 82 -10.37 -2.63 10.23
CA GLN A 82 -10.92 -3.60 11.17
C GLN A 82 -10.37 -5.01 10.97
N LEU A 83 -10.18 -5.43 9.71
CA LEU A 83 -9.63 -6.75 9.38
C LEU A 83 -8.15 -6.90 9.74
N PHE A 84 -7.37 -5.83 9.59
CA PHE A 84 -5.91 -5.84 9.76
C PHE A 84 -5.48 -5.47 11.19
N ASP A 85 -6.43 -5.08 12.05
CA ASP A 85 -6.18 -4.70 13.43
C ASP A 85 -5.74 -5.91 14.29
N ILE A 86 -4.64 -5.71 15.03
CA ILE A 86 -4.07 -6.70 15.96
C ILE A 86 -4.36 -6.36 17.43
N TYR A 87 -5.05 -5.24 17.71
CA TYR A 87 -5.27 -4.72 19.06
C TYR A 87 -6.72 -4.83 19.51
N ASN A 88 -7.69 -4.59 18.64
CA ASN A 88 -9.09 -4.47 18.99
C ASN A 88 -9.94 -5.59 18.39
N ASP A 89 -11.02 -5.95 19.12
CA ASP A 89 -12.07 -6.84 18.61
C ASP A 89 -13.20 -6.03 17.99
N TYR A 90 -13.81 -6.56 16.92
CA TYR A 90 -14.97 -5.97 16.25
C TYR A 90 -16.08 -6.99 16.18
N ASP A 91 -17.31 -6.56 16.51
CA ASP A 91 -18.45 -7.48 16.57
C ASP A 91 -18.73 -8.12 15.20
N GLY A 92 -18.72 -9.46 15.19
CA GLY A 92 -18.95 -10.25 13.99
C GLY A 92 -17.78 -10.30 12.98
N ILE A 93 -16.60 -9.75 13.32
CA ILE A 93 -15.41 -9.75 12.46
C ILE A 93 -14.31 -10.60 13.10
N ASN A 94 -13.87 -11.64 12.39
CA ASN A 94 -12.62 -12.34 12.67
C ASN A 94 -11.48 -11.61 11.96
N ASN A 95 -10.74 -10.82 12.70
CA ASN A 95 -9.62 -10.01 12.21
C ASN A 95 -8.25 -10.63 12.52
N LEU A 96 -7.18 -9.90 12.30
CA LEU A 96 -5.82 -10.39 12.56
C LEU A 96 -5.58 -10.66 14.05
N LYS A 97 -6.19 -9.86 14.97
CA LYS A 97 -6.17 -10.15 16.41
C LYS A 97 -6.79 -11.50 16.71
N THR A 98 -7.95 -11.82 16.12
CA THR A 98 -8.60 -13.12 16.29
C THR A 98 -7.70 -14.26 15.83
N VAL A 99 -6.94 -14.09 14.74
CA VAL A 99 -5.96 -15.06 14.25
C VAL A 99 -4.84 -15.24 15.29
N ASN A 100 -4.27 -14.14 15.78
CA ASN A 100 -3.21 -14.17 16.82
C ASN A 100 -3.67 -14.84 18.12
N ASP A 101 -4.88 -14.53 18.59
CA ASP A 101 -5.43 -15.10 19.83
C ASP A 101 -5.70 -16.61 19.71
N ASN A 102 -5.73 -17.18 18.50
CA ASN A 102 -5.94 -18.60 18.23
C ASN A 102 -4.65 -19.31 17.76
N ALA A 103 -3.48 -18.69 17.89
CA ALA A 103 -2.19 -19.30 17.57
C ALA A 103 -1.99 -20.62 18.34
N GLY A 104 -1.58 -21.70 17.66
CA GLY A 104 -1.42 -23.03 18.20
C GLY A 104 -2.73 -23.74 18.61
N ILE A 105 -3.90 -23.08 18.52
CA ILE A 105 -5.18 -23.62 19.00
C ILE A 105 -6.01 -24.19 17.85
N GLN A 106 -6.36 -23.37 16.87
CA GLN A 106 -7.24 -23.77 15.75
C GLN A 106 -7.14 -22.81 14.55
N PRO A 107 -7.46 -23.28 13.33
CA PRO A 107 -7.66 -22.41 12.17
C PRO A 107 -8.83 -21.44 12.40
N VAL A 108 -8.64 -20.19 12.02
CA VAL A 108 -9.65 -19.12 12.09
C VAL A 108 -10.19 -18.84 10.72
N LYS A 109 -11.52 -18.89 10.54
CA LYS A 109 -12.18 -18.47 9.30
C LYS A 109 -12.17 -16.94 9.23
N VAL A 110 -11.67 -16.38 8.12
CA VAL A 110 -11.49 -14.94 7.95
C VAL A 110 -12.06 -14.44 6.62
N ASP A 111 -12.15 -13.12 6.47
CA ASP A 111 -12.47 -12.48 5.18
C ASP A 111 -11.36 -12.74 4.14
N GLU A 112 -11.74 -12.85 2.87
CA GLU A 112 -10.80 -13.05 1.75
C GLU A 112 -9.72 -11.97 1.69
N LYS A 113 -10.07 -10.72 2.01
CA LYS A 113 -9.11 -9.60 2.07
C LYS A 113 -7.97 -9.82 3.07
N LEU A 114 -8.25 -10.43 4.21
CA LEU A 114 -7.20 -10.76 5.16
C LEU A 114 -6.30 -11.89 4.63
N ILE A 115 -6.87 -12.87 3.92
CA ILE A 115 -6.07 -13.92 3.24
C ILE A 115 -5.15 -13.29 2.19
N GLU A 116 -5.66 -12.38 1.37
CA GLU A 116 -4.87 -11.68 0.35
C GLU A 116 -3.71 -10.91 0.96
N LEU A 117 -3.96 -10.16 2.06
CA LEU A 117 -2.91 -9.41 2.75
C LEU A 117 -1.83 -10.34 3.34
N VAL A 118 -2.22 -11.46 3.97
CA VAL A 118 -1.26 -12.41 4.55
C VAL A 118 -0.45 -13.09 3.45
N LYS A 119 -1.05 -13.44 2.33
CA LYS A 119 -0.32 -13.93 1.14
C LYS A 119 0.68 -12.91 0.62
N TRP A 120 0.24 -11.65 0.46
CA TRP A 120 1.12 -10.53 0.10
C TRP A 120 2.29 -10.40 1.07
N GLY A 121 2.04 -10.50 2.39
CA GLY A 121 3.09 -10.48 3.40
C GLY A 121 4.10 -11.63 3.25
N LYS A 122 3.65 -12.84 2.88
CA LYS A 122 4.55 -13.98 2.57
C LYS A 122 5.38 -13.73 1.30
N ASP A 123 4.80 -13.14 0.27
CA ASP A 123 5.52 -12.77 -0.95
C ASP A 123 6.57 -11.68 -0.66
N ILE A 124 6.23 -10.69 0.16
CA ILE A 124 7.17 -9.63 0.58
C ILE A 124 8.29 -10.18 1.45
N TYR A 125 8.01 -11.14 2.36
CA TYR A 125 9.05 -11.82 3.12
C TYR A 125 10.10 -12.46 2.19
N GLN A 126 9.65 -13.20 1.17
CA GLN A 126 10.54 -13.82 0.19
C GLN A 126 11.26 -12.78 -0.68
N LEU A 127 10.56 -11.72 -1.10
CA LEU A 127 11.16 -10.66 -1.90
C LEU A 127 12.30 -9.94 -1.18
N THR A 128 12.16 -9.73 0.13
CA THR A 128 13.07 -8.91 0.95
C THR A 128 14.07 -9.75 1.76
N ASP A 129 14.14 -11.04 1.50
CA ASP A 129 14.98 -11.99 2.25
C ASP A 129 14.76 -11.87 3.77
N GLY A 130 13.49 -11.80 4.17
CA GLY A 130 13.05 -11.73 5.55
C GLY A 130 13.14 -10.35 6.22
N LYS A 131 13.63 -9.30 5.53
CA LYS A 131 13.70 -7.94 6.14
C LYS A 131 12.33 -7.36 6.47
N VAL A 132 11.27 -7.77 5.75
CA VAL A 132 9.89 -7.56 6.13
C VAL A 132 9.26 -8.90 6.43
N ASN A 133 8.90 -9.15 7.68
CA ASN A 133 8.34 -10.40 8.15
C ASN A 133 7.04 -10.13 8.94
N ILE A 134 5.90 -10.52 8.38
CA ILE A 134 4.62 -10.37 9.08
C ILE A 134 4.46 -11.32 10.27
N ALA A 135 5.27 -12.37 10.39
CA ALA A 135 5.31 -13.26 11.56
C ALA A 135 6.13 -12.69 12.74
N TYR A 136 6.62 -11.45 12.63
CA TYR A 136 7.55 -10.83 13.58
C TYR A 136 6.84 -10.17 14.78
N GLY A 137 5.52 -10.35 14.91
CA GLY A 137 4.68 -9.70 15.92
C GLY A 137 5.10 -9.94 17.35
N ALA A 138 5.61 -11.14 17.71
CA ALA A 138 6.10 -11.45 19.05
C ALA A 138 7.24 -10.50 19.48
N VAL A 139 8.22 -10.24 18.60
CA VAL A 139 9.32 -9.30 18.85
C VAL A 139 8.83 -7.86 18.84
N LEU A 140 7.99 -7.49 17.86
CA LEU A 140 7.48 -6.12 17.72
C LEU A 140 6.65 -5.69 18.91
N ARG A 141 5.90 -6.62 19.55
CA ARG A 141 5.11 -6.35 20.75
C ARG A 141 6.00 -5.92 21.93
N LEU A 142 7.14 -6.56 22.15
CA LEU A 142 8.08 -6.18 23.21
C LEU A 142 8.58 -4.73 23.03
N TRP A 143 8.88 -4.33 21.80
CA TRP A 143 9.25 -2.96 21.47
C TRP A 143 8.08 -1.98 21.57
N HIS A 144 6.89 -2.41 21.15
CA HIS A 144 5.67 -1.61 21.27
C HIS A 144 5.36 -1.25 22.71
N ASP A 145 5.34 -2.25 23.60
CA ASP A 145 5.02 -2.05 25.01
C ASP A 145 5.99 -1.07 25.70
N LYS A 146 7.31 -1.20 25.43
CA LYS A 146 8.31 -0.27 25.95
C LYS A 146 8.19 1.12 25.38
N ARG A 147 7.84 1.24 24.09
CA ARG A 147 7.62 2.53 23.44
C ARG A 147 6.40 3.25 24.01
N GLU A 148 5.28 2.56 24.22
CA GLU A 148 4.09 3.17 24.82
C GLU A 148 4.38 3.73 26.22
N ILE A 149 5.10 2.98 27.05
CA ILE A 149 5.54 3.44 28.38
C ILE A 149 6.46 4.65 28.26
N GLY A 150 7.49 4.58 27.40
CA GLY A 150 8.48 5.66 27.26
C GLY A 150 7.92 6.91 26.60
N MET A 151 6.91 6.80 25.75
CA MET A 151 6.21 7.95 25.16
C MET A 151 5.26 8.61 26.18
N ALA A 152 4.57 7.81 27.01
CA ALA A 152 3.69 8.32 28.05
C ALA A 152 4.48 8.97 29.20
N ASP A 153 5.62 8.42 29.56
CA ASP A 153 6.50 8.91 30.63
C ASP A 153 7.98 8.66 30.27
N PRO A 154 8.67 9.67 29.73
CA PRO A 154 10.07 9.51 29.29
C PRO A 154 11.03 9.07 30.40
N GLU A 155 10.73 9.35 31.69
CA GLU A 155 11.57 8.91 32.82
C GLU A 155 11.47 7.39 33.07
N LYS A 156 10.45 6.75 32.55
CA LYS A 156 10.22 5.28 32.61
C LYS A 156 10.60 4.54 31.34
N GLY A 157 11.23 5.25 30.38
CA GLY A 157 11.69 4.64 29.15
C GLY A 157 12.75 3.56 29.44
N GLU A 158 12.48 2.34 29.02
CA GLU A 158 13.38 1.18 29.15
C GLU A 158 13.46 0.42 27.84
N LEU A 159 14.56 -0.32 27.63
CA LEU A 159 14.69 -1.25 26.52
C LEU A 159 13.99 -2.57 26.87
N PRO A 160 13.51 -3.33 25.85
CA PRO A 160 13.13 -4.72 26.04
C PRO A 160 14.30 -5.53 26.59
N ASP A 161 13.98 -6.57 27.35
CA ASP A 161 14.98 -7.53 27.83
C ASP A 161 15.57 -8.31 26.64
N GLU A 162 16.90 -8.46 26.61
CA GLU A 162 17.60 -9.06 25.46
C GLU A 162 17.27 -10.55 25.33
N GLU A 163 17.12 -11.28 26.44
CA GLU A 163 16.77 -12.71 26.41
C GLU A 163 15.32 -12.90 25.96
N ALA A 164 14.41 -12.02 26.40
CA ALA A 164 13.03 -12.02 25.93
C ALA A 164 12.93 -11.72 24.41
N LEU A 165 13.77 -10.81 23.87
CA LEU A 165 13.83 -10.57 22.43
C LEU A 165 14.32 -11.80 21.66
N LYS A 166 15.33 -12.51 22.17
CA LYS A 166 15.85 -13.74 21.54
C LYS A 166 14.82 -14.86 21.57
N GLU A 167 14.13 -15.06 22.70
CA GLU A 167 13.05 -16.02 22.83
C GLU A 167 11.91 -15.70 21.84
N ALA A 168 11.45 -14.46 21.80
CA ALA A 168 10.41 -14.05 20.87
C ALA A 168 10.81 -14.22 19.39
N ALA A 169 12.11 -14.10 19.06
CA ALA A 169 12.60 -14.31 17.71
C ALA A 169 12.56 -15.79 17.26
N GLU A 170 12.49 -16.75 18.18
CA GLU A 170 12.32 -18.18 17.84
C GLU A 170 10.93 -18.48 17.26
N HIS A 171 9.93 -17.58 17.48
CA HIS A 171 8.52 -17.72 17.11
C HIS A 171 8.15 -16.85 15.86
N THR A 172 9.06 -16.73 14.89
CA THR A 172 8.89 -15.83 13.74
C THR A 172 9.03 -16.53 12.39
N ASP A 173 8.92 -17.87 12.33
CA ASP A 173 9.00 -18.59 11.07
C ASP A 173 7.74 -18.38 10.21
N ILE A 174 7.88 -17.66 9.10
CA ILE A 174 6.81 -17.38 8.14
C ILE A 174 6.12 -18.65 7.60
N ASN A 175 6.78 -19.81 7.65
CA ASN A 175 6.22 -21.07 7.18
C ASN A 175 5.18 -21.65 8.14
N ASP A 176 5.17 -21.24 9.40
CA ASP A 176 4.15 -21.66 10.38
C ASP A 176 2.79 -20.95 10.19
N ILE A 177 2.71 -20.00 9.23
CA ILE A 177 1.45 -19.43 8.77
C ILE A 177 0.84 -20.32 7.71
N ILE A 178 -0.20 -21.07 8.07
CA ILE A 178 -0.92 -21.96 7.17
C ILE A 178 -2.20 -21.26 6.65
N ILE A 179 -2.33 -21.19 5.34
CA ILE A 179 -3.50 -20.62 4.66
C ILE A 179 -4.23 -21.74 3.93
N ASP A 180 -5.49 -21.92 4.23
CA ASP A 180 -6.40 -22.76 3.44
C ASP A 180 -7.42 -21.86 2.70
N GLU A 181 -7.11 -21.53 1.44
CA GLU A 181 -7.96 -20.68 0.61
C GLU A 181 -9.34 -21.30 0.36
N ALA A 182 -9.43 -22.64 0.24
CA ALA A 182 -10.69 -23.32 -0.02
C ALA A 182 -11.62 -23.28 1.20
N ALA A 183 -11.06 -23.38 2.40
CA ALA A 183 -11.80 -23.24 3.65
C ALA A 183 -11.98 -21.77 4.08
N GLY A 184 -11.17 -20.87 3.53
CA GLY A 184 -11.12 -19.45 3.94
C GLY A 184 -10.55 -19.27 5.34
N THR A 185 -9.45 -19.99 5.68
CA THR A 185 -8.90 -19.98 7.04
C THR A 185 -7.41 -19.66 7.07
N ILE A 186 -6.99 -19.04 8.19
CA ILE A 186 -5.59 -18.85 8.56
C ILE A 186 -5.34 -19.56 9.89
N TYR A 187 -4.22 -20.27 10.00
CA TYR A 187 -3.78 -20.94 11.22
C TYR A 187 -2.29 -20.67 11.46
N LEU A 188 -1.95 -20.26 12.67
CA LEU A 188 -0.58 -20.14 13.14
C LEU A 188 -0.25 -21.42 13.89
N GLN A 189 0.74 -22.20 13.38
CA GLN A 189 1.12 -23.49 13.99
C GLN A 189 1.85 -23.31 15.31
N ASP A 190 2.68 -22.28 15.42
CA ASP A 190 3.39 -21.93 16.63
C ASP A 190 2.49 -21.16 17.60
N PRO A 191 2.25 -21.63 18.84
CA PRO A 191 1.37 -20.98 19.80
C PRO A 191 1.88 -19.64 20.34
N GLU A 192 3.18 -19.34 20.21
CA GLU A 192 3.80 -18.08 20.67
C GLU A 192 3.95 -17.07 19.51
N MET A 193 3.64 -17.49 18.26
CA MET A 193 3.66 -16.61 17.11
C MET A 193 2.58 -15.54 17.18
N SER A 194 2.91 -14.36 16.69
CA SER A 194 1.93 -13.28 16.46
C SER A 194 2.22 -12.60 15.12
N LEU A 195 1.17 -12.34 14.36
CA LEU A 195 1.27 -11.57 13.13
C LEU A 195 1.21 -10.08 13.42
N ASP A 196 2.03 -9.30 12.69
CA ASP A 196 1.99 -7.85 12.63
C ASP A 196 2.18 -7.42 11.17
N VAL A 197 1.22 -6.68 10.64
CA VAL A 197 1.20 -6.21 9.25
C VAL A 197 1.49 -4.70 9.14
N GLY A 198 1.93 -4.05 10.20
CA GLY A 198 2.14 -2.60 10.27
C GLY A 198 3.11 -2.05 9.23
N GLY A 199 4.06 -2.87 8.73
CA GLY A 199 5.01 -2.50 7.68
C GLY A 199 4.49 -2.62 6.25
N ILE A 200 3.24 -3.12 6.04
CA ILE A 200 2.68 -3.34 4.71
C ILE A 200 1.21 -2.91 4.57
N ALA A 201 0.47 -2.85 5.67
CA ALA A 201 -1.00 -2.72 5.65
C ALA A 201 -1.48 -1.37 5.10
N LYS A 202 -0.80 -0.25 5.44
CA LYS A 202 -1.23 1.07 5.00
C LYS A 202 -1.05 1.24 3.48
N GLY A 203 0.09 0.82 2.95
CA GLY A 203 0.33 0.84 1.51
C GLY A 203 -0.62 -0.07 0.75
N TYR A 204 -0.91 -1.26 1.31
CA TYR A 204 -1.86 -2.20 0.74
C TYR A 204 -3.27 -1.59 0.66
N ALA A 205 -3.79 -1.05 1.75
CA ALA A 205 -5.10 -0.41 1.79
C ALA A 205 -5.17 0.84 0.90
N THR A 206 -4.09 1.64 0.85
CA THR A 206 -4.00 2.80 -0.04
C THR A 206 -4.10 2.39 -1.51
N GLU A 207 -3.46 1.31 -1.92
CA GLU A 207 -3.52 0.80 -3.28
C GLU A 207 -4.91 0.25 -3.63
N ASP A 208 -5.53 -0.50 -2.72
CA ASP A 208 -6.88 -1.04 -2.92
C ASP A 208 -7.90 0.11 -3.05
N ALA A 209 -7.82 1.14 -2.22
CA ALA A 209 -8.65 2.34 -2.34
C ALA A 209 -8.41 3.08 -3.67
N ALA A 210 -7.15 3.20 -4.10
CA ALA A 210 -6.83 3.81 -5.39
C ALA A 210 -7.42 3.02 -6.56
N ARG A 211 -7.29 1.70 -6.58
CA ARG A 211 -7.88 0.81 -7.60
C ARG A 211 -9.41 0.89 -7.63
N LEU A 212 -10.03 0.97 -6.45
CA LEU A 212 -11.48 1.20 -6.35
C LEU A 212 -11.88 2.51 -7.02
N LEU A 213 -11.20 3.61 -6.71
CA LEU A 213 -11.46 4.92 -7.28
C LEU A 213 -11.21 4.95 -8.80
N GLU A 214 -10.12 4.36 -9.27
CA GLU A 214 -9.82 4.22 -10.71
C GLU A 214 -10.91 3.42 -11.43
N SER A 215 -11.38 2.31 -10.86
CA SER A 215 -12.47 1.50 -11.42
C SER A 215 -13.81 2.25 -11.44
N ALA A 216 -14.03 3.18 -10.50
CA ALA A 216 -15.19 4.07 -10.48
C ALA A 216 -15.04 5.26 -11.46
N GLY A 217 -13.94 5.34 -12.20
CA GLY A 217 -13.68 6.36 -13.22
C GLY A 217 -13.02 7.65 -12.68
N SER A 218 -12.42 7.63 -11.49
CA SER A 218 -11.57 8.74 -11.03
C SER A 218 -10.28 8.78 -11.86
N ASP A 219 -9.94 9.92 -12.39
CA ASP A 219 -8.73 10.16 -13.19
C ASP A 219 -7.85 11.28 -12.63
N SER A 220 -8.24 11.88 -11.51
CA SER A 220 -7.56 12.98 -10.86
C SER A 220 -7.83 12.96 -9.34
N PHE A 221 -7.06 12.16 -8.62
CA PHE A 221 -7.23 11.97 -7.18
C PHE A 221 -5.88 11.82 -6.47
N MET A 222 -5.82 12.18 -5.19
CA MET A 222 -4.69 11.97 -4.31
C MET A 222 -5.18 11.37 -3.00
N LEU A 223 -4.68 10.21 -2.67
CA LEU A 223 -4.85 9.55 -1.38
C LEU A 223 -3.60 9.80 -0.52
N ASN A 224 -3.79 10.04 0.76
CA ASN A 224 -2.74 10.12 1.78
C ASN A 224 -3.21 9.39 3.04
N LEU A 225 -2.65 8.23 3.32
CA LEU A 225 -2.86 7.47 4.55
C LEU A 225 -1.58 7.51 5.38
N GLY A 226 -1.48 8.50 6.30
CA GLY A 226 -0.34 8.59 7.20
C GLY A 226 1.02 8.61 6.50
N GLY A 227 1.12 9.32 5.38
CA GLY A 227 2.36 9.44 4.60
C GLY A 227 2.50 8.42 3.45
N ASN A 228 1.59 7.45 3.33
CA ASN A 228 1.45 6.67 2.10
C ASN A 228 0.65 7.51 1.09
N LEU A 229 1.34 8.12 0.14
CA LEU A 229 0.74 8.95 -0.91
C LEU A 229 0.52 8.13 -2.17
N ARG A 230 -0.68 8.17 -2.75
CA ARG A 230 -1.01 7.55 -4.04
C ARG A 230 -1.76 8.55 -4.91
N ALA A 231 -1.12 8.98 -5.98
CA ALA A 231 -1.73 9.83 -7.00
C ALA A 231 -2.42 8.99 -8.07
N ILE A 232 -3.66 9.32 -8.39
CA ILE A 232 -4.39 8.81 -9.55
C ILE A 232 -4.31 9.88 -10.63
N GLY A 233 -3.58 9.60 -11.70
CA GLY A 233 -3.37 10.52 -12.82
C GLY A 233 -2.80 11.88 -12.41
N LEU A 234 -3.10 12.89 -13.24
CA LEU A 234 -2.71 14.29 -13.06
C LEU A 234 -3.83 15.09 -12.37
N LYS A 235 -3.53 16.27 -11.86
CA LYS A 235 -4.56 17.24 -11.49
C LYS A 235 -5.43 17.61 -12.71
N ASP A 236 -6.61 18.17 -12.46
CA ASP A 236 -7.55 18.55 -13.54
C ASP A 236 -6.91 19.48 -14.60
N ASN A 237 -6.03 20.37 -14.19
CA ASN A 237 -5.27 21.25 -15.08
C ASN A 237 -4.11 20.57 -15.81
N LYS A 238 -3.98 19.24 -15.70
CA LYS A 238 -2.90 18.41 -16.25
C LYS A 238 -1.51 18.67 -15.67
N GLU A 239 -1.44 19.33 -14.53
CA GLU A 239 -0.21 19.43 -13.75
C GLU A 239 0.00 18.19 -12.88
N LYS A 240 1.25 17.85 -12.63
CA LYS A 240 1.63 16.80 -11.69
C LYS A 240 1.26 17.19 -10.25
N TRP A 241 1.02 16.20 -9.41
CA TRP A 241 0.86 16.40 -7.98
C TRP A 241 2.22 16.72 -7.36
N ILE A 242 2.26 17.74 -6.52
CA ILE A 242 3.49 18.15 -5.82
C ILE A 242 3.44 17.56 -4.42
N CYS A 243 4.41 16.68 -4.14
CA CYS A 243 4.51 15.98 -2.87
C CYS A 243 5.89 16.23 -2.24
N PRO A 244 5.97 16.99 -1.14
CA PRO A 244 7.23 17.22 -0.45
C PRO A 244 7.66 15.97 0.32
N VAL A 245 8.98 15.71 0.34
CA VAL A 245 9.61 14.74 1.22
C VAL A 245 10.23 15.47 2.39
N GLU A 246 9.82 15.14 3.61
CA GLU A 246 10.32 15.79 4.83
C GLU A 246 11.83 15.61 4.99
N ASN A 247 12.45 16.61 5.63
CA ASN A 247 13.84 16.54 6.01
C ASN A 247 13.96 16.13 7.49
N PRO A 248 14.49 14.92 7.78
CA PRO A 248 14.66 14.45 9.17
C PRO A 248 15.42 15.42 10.05
N THR A 249 16.44 16.10 9.52
CA THR A 249 17.24 17.07 10.25
C THR A 249 16.42 18.31 10.62
N TYR A 250 15.62 18.82 9.69
CA TYR A 250 14.71 19.94 9.99
C TYR A 250 13.65 19.53 11.02
N ARG A 251 13.12 18.32 10.93
CA ARG A 251 12.14 17.79 11.91
C ARG A 251 12.67 17.83 13.33
N ASP A 252 13.93 17.48 13.53
CA ASP A 252 14.58 17.47 14.85
C ASP A 252 14.99 18.86 15.34
N SER A 253 15.58 19.68 14.48
CA SER A 253 16.26 20.93 14.87
C SER A 253 15.50 22.20 14.52
N GLN A 254 14.49 22.11 13.65
CA GLN A 254 13.79 23.26 13.06
C GLN A 254 14.73 24.22 12.31
N THR A 255 15.87 23.71 11.83
CA THR A 255 16.89 24.49 11.10
C THR A 255 17.20 23.87 9.74
N GLY A 256 17.59 24.70 8.77
CA GLY A 256 17.87 24.28 7.40
C GLY A 256 16.62 24.16 6.52
N ASP A 257 16.73 23.37 5.46
CA ASP A 257 15.62 23.15 4.53
C ASP A 257 14.56 22.22 5.15
N GLN A 258 13.31 22.66 5.13
CA GLN A 258 12.17 21.87 5.63
C GLN A 258 11.98 20.57 4.86
N TYR A 259 12.28 20.56 3.58
CA TYR A 259 12.06 19.41 2.69
C TYR A 259 13.39 18.92 2.11
N SER A 260 13.54 17.62 2.08
CA SER A 260 14.67 16.94 1.44
C SER A 260 14.56 16.91 -0.08
N ALA A 261 13.35 16.84 -0.59
CA ALA A 261 13.02 16.89 -2.01
C ALA A 261 11.58 17.40 -2.22
N MET A 262 11.34 17.97 -3.42
CA MET A 262 9.99 18.26 -3.91
C MET A 262 9.74 17.32 -5.09
N THR A 263 8.82 16.36 -4.93
CA THR A 263 8.51 15.37 -5.97
C THR A 263 7.25 15.72 -6.75
N TYR A 264 7.19 15.26 -7.99
CA TYR A 264 6.12 15.55 -8.96
C TYR A 264 5.53 14.24 -9.46
N LEU A 265 4.35 13.87 -8.96
CA LEU A 265 3.71 12.59 -9.20
C LEU A 265 2.66 12.66 -10.33
N ASP A 266 2.61 11.59 -11.12
CA ASP A 266 1.62 11.31 -12.13
C ASP A 266 1.30 9.81 -12.09
N GLY A 267 0.16 9.43 -11.53
CA GLY A 267 -0.24 8.04 -11.38
C GLY A 267 0.74 7.18 -10.56
N MET A 268 1.40 7.78 -9.57
CA MET A 268 2.45 7.12 -8.77
C MET A 268 2.20 7.25 -7.28
N SER A 269 2.85 6.38 -6.53
CA SER A 269 2.93 6.39 -5.08
C SER A 269 4.26 6.97 -4.59
N LEU A 270 4.21 7.65 -3.45
CA LEU A 270 5.37 8.09 -2.68
C LEU A 270 5.18 7.67 -1.23
N VAL A 271 6.10 6.86 -0.73
CA VAL A 271 6.06 6.37 0.65
C VAL A 271 7.40 6.61 1.32
N THR A 272 7.37 7.07 2.55
CA THR A 272 8.59 7.33 3.34
C THR A 272 8.52 6.61 4.68
N SER A 273 9.54 5.79 4.96
CA SER A 273 9.84 5.28 6.29
C SER A 273 10.91 6.15 6.96
N GLY A 274 10.71 6.49 8.24
CA GLY A 274 11.62 7.38 8.96
C GLY A 274 11.77 7.06 10.45
N ASP A 275 12.94 7.42 11.03
CA ASP A 275 13.29 7.22 12.43
C ASP A 275 12.60 8.22 13.39
N TYR A 276 11.90 9.21 12.83
CA TYR A 276 11.35 10.38 13.53
C TYR A 276 9.83 10.32 13.75
N GLU A 277 9.17 9.25 13.30
CA GLU A 277 7.70 9.13 13.41
C GLU A 277 7.28 8.53 14.75
N ARG A 278 7.54 7.27 14.98
CA ARG A 278 7.14 6.54 16.20
C ARG A 278 8.38 6.08 16.94
N TYR A 279 8.85 6.87 17.91
CA TYR A 279 10.04 6.56 18.69
C TYR A 279 9.88 6.98 20.15
N TYR A 280 10.72 6.44 21.01
CA TYR A 280 10.94 6.91 22.37
C TYR A 280 12.44 7.08 22.63
N VAL A 281 12.80 7.66 23.76
CA VAL A 281 14.20 7.98 24.10
C VAL A 281 14.58 7.29 25.40
N VAL A 282 15.71 6.55 25.39
CA VAL A 282 16.34 5.96 26.58
C VAL A 282 17.78 6.43 26.62
N ASP A 283 18.22 6.98 27.74
CA ASP A 283 19.59 7.51 27.94
C ASP A 283 20.06 8.46 26.81
N GLY A 284 19.15 9.30 26.31
CA GLY A 284 19.42 10.26 25.23
C GLY A 284 19.51 9.64 23.83
N LYS A 285 19.32 8.35 23.67
CA LYS A 285 19.30 7.65 22.38
C LYS A 285 17.86 7.36 21.95
N ARG A 286 17.57 7.61 20.66
CA ARG A 286 16.29 7.34 20.02
C ARG A 286 16.17 5.87 19.66
N TYR A 287 14.97 5.29 19.93
CA TYR A 287 14.59 3.94 19.56
C TYR A 287 13.25 4.01 18.84
N HIS A 288 13.27 3.87 17.52
CA HIS A 288 12.09 3.93 16.65
C HIS A 288 11.48 2.55 16.41
N HIS A 289 10.35 2.51 15.72
CA HIS A 289 9.50 1.33 15.55
C HIS A 289 9.93 0.36 14.43
N ILE A 290 10.89 0.69 13.59
CA ILE A 290 11.35 -0.17 12.49
C ILE A 290 12.49 -1.04 13.04
N ILE A 291 12.17 -2.29 13.36
CA ILE A 291 13.11 -3.24 13.98
C ILE A 291 13.76 -4.08 12.88
N ASP A 292 15.09 -4.15 12.90
CA ASP A 292 15.87 -5.01 12.00
C ASP A 292 15.80 -6.46 12.52
N PRO A 293 15.30 -7.42 11.72
CA PRO A 293 15.18 -8.81 12.14
C PRO A 293 16.51 -9.50 12.48
N GLU A 294 17.63 -9.02 11.93
CA GLU A 294 18.94 -9.61 12.21
C GLU A 294 19.48 -9.18 13.57
N THR A 295 19.21 -7.95 13.99
CA THR A 295 19.75 -7.40 15.23
C THR A 295 18.77 -7.44 16.38
N LEU A 296 17.48 -7.60 16.11
CA LEU A 296 16.34 -7.50 17.04
C LEU A 296 16.17 -6.07 17.63
N TYR A 297 16.89 -5.08 17.09
CA TYR A 297 16.88 -3.68 17.52
C TYR A 297 16.45 -2.74 16.39
N PRO A 298 16.08 -1.49 16.71
CA PRO A 298 15.81 -0.48 15.68
C PRO A 298 16.94 -0.39 14.66
N ALA A 299 16.59 -0.46 13.38
CA ALA A 299 17.55 -0.39 12.28
C ALA A 299 18.36 0.92 12.31
N ALA A 300 19.66 0.85 12.03
CA ALA A 300 20.57 1.99 12.20
C ALA A 300 21.19 2.48 10.89
N TYR A 301 20.71 2.00 9.74
CA TYR A 301 21.30 2.34 8.44
C TYR A 301 20.94 3.76 7.98
N HIS A 302 19.68 4.16 8.18
CA HIS A 302 19.14 5.37 7.58
C HIS A 302 18.32 6.19 8.59
N ARG A 303 18.16 7.49 8.31
CA ARG A 303 17.21 8.39 8.94
C ARG A 303 15.85 8.32 8.27
N SER A 304 15.85 8.22 6.94
CA SER A 304 14.64 8.00 6.15
C SER A 304 14.95 7.30 4.83
N VAL A 305 13.96 6.58 4.32
CA VAL A 305 13.96 5.98 2.99
C VAL A 305 12.64 6.32 2.32
N THR A 306 12.72 6.93 1.15
CA THR A 306 11.57 7.34 0.35
C THR A 306 11.52 6.54 -0.94
N ILE A 307 10.37 5.92 -1.22
CA ILE A 307 10.11 5.12 -2.41
C ILE A 307 9.16 5.85 -3.34
N LEU A 308 9.48 5.83 -4.63
CA LEU A 308 8.62 6.25 -5.74
C LEU A 308 8.38 5.04 -6.65
N THR A 309 7.13 4.60 -6.77
CA THR A 309 6.70 3.54 -7.70
C THR A 309 5.21 3.68 -7.99
N HIS A 310 4.65 2.86 -8.88
CA HIS A 310 3.22 2.93 -9.21
C HIS A 310 2.32 2.35 -8.12
N ASP A 311 2.72 1.23 -7.51
CA ASP A 311 1.92 0.49 -6.53
C ASP A 311 2.28 0.91 -5.09
N SER A 312 1.29 1.35 -4.31
CA SER A 312 1.48 1.81 -2.93
C SER A 312 1.79 0.65 -1.97
N ALA A 313 1.25 -0.55 -2.21
CA ALA A 313 1.54 -1.72 -1.39
C ALA A 313 3.01 -2.14 -1.51
N LEU A 314 3.54 -2.11 -2.74
CA LEU A 314 4.96 -2.37 -2.98
C LEU A 314 5.84 -1.26 -2.39
N ALA A 315 5.44 0.01 -2.52
CA ALA A 315 6.19 1.14 -1.98
C ALA A 315 6.33 1.08 -0.46
N ASP A 316 5.25 0.76 0.27
CA ASP A 316 5.25 0.65 1.74
C ASP A 316 6.16 -0.51 2.20
N ALA A 317 6.00 -1.69 1.59
CA ALA A 317 6.85 -2.85 1.87
C ALA A 317 8.33 -2.58 1.60
N LEU A 318 8.67 -1.98 0.45
CA LEU A 318 10.05 -1.64 0.11
C LEU A 318 10.61 -0.56 1.01
N SER A 319 9.82 0.44 1.43
CA SER A 319 10.32 1.49 2.33
C SER A 319 10.79 0.92 3.68
N THR A 320 10.06 -0.07 4.22
CA THR A 320 10.41 -0.80 5.45
C THR A 320 11.63 -1.69 5.24
N ALA A 321 11.67 -2.48 4.15
CA ALA A 321 12.79 -3.36 3.84
C ALA A 321 14.10 -2.59 3.66
N LEU A 322 14.09 -1.57 2.79
CA LEU A 322 15.28 -0.78 2.47
C LEU A 322 15.78 0.06 3.65
N PHE A 323 14.90 0.35 4.60
CA PHE A 323 15.29 1.01 5.84
C PHE A 323 16.18 0.11 6.71
N SER A 324 16.01 -1.20 6.62
CA SER A 324 16.71 -2.22 7.43
C SER A 324 17.85 -2.93 6.67
N MET A 325 18.40 -2.31 5.62
CA MET A 325 19.52 -2.88 4.85
C MET A 325 20.49 -1.82 4.35
N SER A 326 21.67 -2.25 3.89
CA SER A 326 22.66 -1.36 3.29
C SER A 326 22.14 -0.78 1.95
N ILE A 327 22.64 0.41 1.54
CA ILE A 327 22.29 1.00 0.23
C ILE A 327 22.69 0.04 -0.91
N GLU A 328 23.80 -0.69 -0.77
CA GLU A 328 24.27 -1.63 -1.79
C GLU A 328 23.28 -2.78 -2.00
N ASP A 329 22.82 -3.40 -0.92
CA ASP A 329 21.84 -4.49 -0.99
C ASP A 329 20.47 -3.97 -1.42
N GLY A 330 20.09 -2.78 -0.94
CA GLY A 330 18.89 -2.10 -1.40
C GLY A 330 18.88 -1.85 -2.91
N LYS A 331 19.99 -1.41 -3.49
CA LYS A 331 20.10 -1.25 -4.95
C LYS A 331 19.97 -2.57 -5.72
N LYS A 332 20.52 -3.68 -5.18
CA LYS A 332 20.35 -5.02 -5.78
C LYS A 332 18.88 -5.45 -5.78
N LEU A 333 18.20 -5.26 -4.64
CA LEU A 333 16.77 -5.56 -4.53
C LEU A 333 15.94 -4.74 -5.53
N ILE A 334 16.14 -3.42 -5.59
CA ILE A 334 15.43 -2.53 -6.52
C ILE A 334 15.68 -2.92 -7.99
N GLN A 335 16.91 -3.29 -8.33
CA GLN A 335 17.23 -3.78 -9.68
C GLN A 335 16.43 -5.03 -10.01
N ALA A 336 16.40 -6.02 -9.11
CA ALA A 336 15.67 -7.27 -9.31
C ALA A 336 14.15 -7.06 -9.41
N VAL A 337 13.59 -6.11 -8.66
CA VAL A 337 12.19 -5.71 -8.80
C VAL A 337 11.95 -5.05 -10.15
N SER A 338 12.75 -4.06 -10.52
CA SER A 338 12.52 -3.25 -11.72
C SER A 338 12.70 -4.00 -13.04
N ASP A 339 13.61 -4.99 -13.10
CA ASP A 339 13.84 -5.81 -14.30
C ASP A 339 12.95 -7.06 -14.35
N GLY A 340 12.15 -7.31 -13.31
CA GLY A 340 11.23 -8.44 -13.20
C GLY A 340 11.93 -9.77 -12.93
N SER A 341 13.17 -9.76 -12.43
CA SER A 341 13.91 -10.97 -12.01
C SER A 341 13.61 -11.37 -10.56
N SER A 342 12.88 -10.52 -9.81
CA SER A 342 12.40 -10.84 -8.46
C SER A 342 11.30 -11.92 -8.49
N ILE A 343 10.95 -12.46 -7.34
CA ILE A 343 9.87 -13.44 -7.18
C ILE A 343 8.51 -12.91 -7.65
N LEU A 344 8.29 -11.59 -7.59
CA LEU A 344 7.05 -10.96 -8.08
C LEU A 344 6.94 -11.01 -9.60
N GLY A 345 8.05 -11.29 -10.30
CA GLY A 345 8.09 -11.36 -11.76
C GLY A 345 7.61 -10.07 -12.42
N LYS A 346 6.88 -10.22 -13.54
CA LYS A 346 6.25 -9.11 -14.27
C LYS A 346 4.77 -9.02 -13.90
N SER A 347 4.47 -8.65 -12.68
CA SER A 347 3.10 -8.40 -12.23
C SER A 347 2.71 -6.95 -12.52
N ASP A 348 1.41 -6.66 -12.44
CA ASP A 348 0.87 -5.28 -12.55
C ASP A 348 1.28 -4.37 -11.37
N ARG A 349 1.74 -4.97 -10.26
CA ARG A 349 2.33 -4.25 -9.12
C ARG A 349 3.79 -3.84 -9.34
N VAL A 350 4.48 -4.45 -10.30
CA VAL A 350 5.91 -4.25 -10.55
C VAL A 350 6.13 -3.26 -11.69
N GLY A 351 6.95 -2.28 -11.43
CA GLY A 351 7.31 -1.24 -12.38
C GLY A 351 8.61 -0.55 -11.98
N ARG A 352 8.85 0.62 -12.54
CA ARG A 352 9.98 1.46 -12.17
C ARG A 352 9.89 1.81 -10.68
N VAL A 353 10.98 1.55 -9.95
CA VAL A 353 11.13 1.89 -8.54
C VAL A 353 12.31 2.84 -8.40
N GLU A 354 12.07 4.00 -7.81
CA GLU A 354 13.11 4.97 -7.48
C GLU A 354 13.17 5.23 -5.98
N VAL A 355 14.36 5.45 -5.47
CA VAL A 355 14.60 5.53 -4.04
C VAL A 355 15.49 6.70 -3.69
N MET A 356 15.16 7.37 -2.57
CA MET A 356 16.04 8.31 -1.88
C MET A 356 16.31 7.79 -0.47
N TRP A 357 17.58 7.60 -0.14
CA TRP A 357 18.06 7.31 1.21
C TRP A 357 18.63 8.58 1.85
N ILE A 358 18.34 8.79 3.13
CA ILE A 358 19.01 9.78 3.96
C ILE A 358 19.71 9.04 5.08
N SER A 359 21.04 9.05 5.07
CA SER A 359 21.88 8.38 6.06
C SER A 359 21.89 9.13 7.40
N ALA A 360 22.46 8.52 8.45
CA ALA A 360 22.52 9.09 9.80
C ALA A 360 23.25 10.45 9.87
N ASP A 361 24.20 10.71 8.97
CA ASP A 361 24.93 11.98 8.85
C ASP A 361 24.19 13.02 7.98
N GLY A 362 23.00 12.70 7.47
CA GLY A 362 22.22 13.56 6.58
C GLY A 362 22.58 13.47 5.09
N THR A 363 23.54 12.62 4.72
CA THR A 363 23.91 12.40 3.32
C THR A 363 22.74 11.78 2.54
N LYS A 364 22.41 12.40 1.40
CA LYS A 364 21.36 11.91 0.50
C LYS A 364 21.98 11.05 -0.60
N THR A 365 21.42 9.86 -0.80
CA THR A 365 21.76 8.95 -1.91
C THR A 365 20.49 8.64 -2.68
N PHE A 366 20.59 8.51 -4.00
CA PHE A 366 19.47 8.31 -4.90
C PHE A 366 19.73 7.11 -5.82
N THR A 367 18.65 6.52 -6.32
CA THR A 367 18.70 5.77 -7.59
C THR A 367 18.85 6.74 -8.76
N ASP A 368 19.40 6.28 -9.89
CA ASP A 368 19.77 7.14 -11.03
C ASP A 368 18.59 7.91 -11.62
N GLY A 369 17.37 7.39 -11.48
CA GLY A 369 16.17 7.99 -12.04
C GLY A 369 15.31 8.79 -11.06
N PHE A 370 15.67 8.87 -9.78
CA PHE A 370 14.88 9.62 -8.79
C PHE A 370 14.74 11.11 -9.13
N GLU A 371 15.79 11.70 -9.68
CA GLU A 371 15.79 13.12 -10.06
C GLU A 371 14.80 13.47 -11.19
N ASP A 372 14.36 12.50 -12.00
CA ASP A 372 13.33 12.72 -13.03
C ASP A 372 11.99 13.13 -12.42
N PHE A 373 11.78 12.82 -11.15
CA PHE A 373 10.57 13.12 -10.37
C PHE A 373 10.74 14.34 -9.47
N THR A 374 11.86 15.03 -9.49
CA THR A 374 12.11 16.20 -8.65
C THR A 374 12.18 17.48 -9.48
N ARG A 375 12.05 18.62 -8.82
CA ARG A 375 12.24 19.92 -9.47
C ARG A 375 13.74 20.14 -9.70
N LYS A 376 14.12 20.42 -10.94
CA LYS A 376 15.44 20.91 -11.29
C LYS A 376 15.60 22.38 -10.91
#